data_01417092a7e14fb4576648f805a95864
#
_entry.id   01417092a7e14fb4576648f805a95864
#
_cell.length_a   1.000
_cell.length_b   1.000
_cell.length_c   1.000
_cell.angle_alpha   90.00
_cell.angle_beta   90.00
_cell.angle_gamma   90.00
#
_symmetry.space_group_name_H-M   'P 1'
#
loop_
_entity.id
_entity.type
_entity.pdbx_description
1 polymer ?
#
loop_
_entity_poly.entity_id
_entity_poly.type
_entity_poly.pdbx_seq_one_letter_code
_entity_poly.pdbx_strand_id
1 'polypeptide(L)'
;PLIGATAAYGIVLAIKENNDLDFIKKSSEKLANARPTAINLQWAVHRMNNKLSFVNPENLFDVALKEADEICSEDINFCKNIGLNGLNIIEEIYNKKKNTVNILTHCNAGWLATINWGTATSPIYHAHKKGIPVHVWVDETRPRNQGANLTSFELNEEGIPNTIITDNTGGILMQRGEVDLCLVGTDRTLATGDVCNKIGTYLKALAAYDNNVPFYVALPSSTIDWETKDYNEIPIEERDAEELSYICLLYTSDAADEEA
;
A
#
# COMPACT_ATOMS: atom_id res chain seq x y z
N PRO A 1 -5.00 -2.84 0.22
CA PRO A 1 -6.36 -3.22 -0.26
C PRO A 1 -6.42 -4.60 -0.92
N LEU A 2 -5.38 -5.07 -1.62
CA LEU A 2 -5.37 -6.41 -2.24
C LEU A 2 -5.66 -7.53 -1.23
N ILE A 3 -5.15 -7.41 0.00
CA ILE A 3 -5.34 -8.46 1.02
C ILE A 3 -6.80 -8.62 1.44
N GLY A 4 -7.57 -7.53 1.48
CA GLY A 4 -9.00 -7.58 1.77
C GLY A 4 -9.79 -8.27 0.65
N ALA A 5 -9.53 -7.91 -0.60
CA ALA A 5 -10.14 -8.59 -1.74
C ALA A 5 -9.77 -10.08 -1.78
N THR A 6 -8.50 -10.41 -1.52
CA THR A 6 -8.04 -11.82 -1.43
C THR A 6 -8.77 -12.57 -0.31
N ALA A 7 -8.98 -11.96 0.84
CA ALA A 7 -9.73 -12.57 1.95
C ALA A 7 -11.21 -12.77 1.61
N ALA A 8 -11.83 -11.82 0.88
CA ALA A 8 -13.20 -11.97 0.42
C ALA A 8 -13.36 -13.21 -0.46
N TYR A 9 -12.47 -13.40 -1.44
CA TYR A 9 -12.46 -14.64 -2.24
C TYR A 9 -12.06 -15.87 -1.43
N GLY A 10 -11.23 -15.73 -0.39
CA GLY A 10 -10.93 -16.80 0.55
C GLY A 10 -12.19 -17.33 1.24
N ILE A 11 -13.11 -16.43 1.62
CA ILE A 11 -14.43 -16.81 2.19
C ILE A 11 -15.31 -17.51 1.12
N VAL A 12 -15.31 -17.00 -0.13
CA VAL A 12 -16.03 -17.66 -1.24
C VAL A 12 -15.54 -19.09 -1.43
N LEU A 13 -14.22 -19.31 -1.40
CA LEU A 13 -13.64 -20.64 -1.51
C LEU A 13 -14.00 -21.55 -0.33
N ALA A 14 -14.02 -21.01 0.89
CA ALA A 14 -14.44 -21.74 2.08
C ALA A 14 -15.91 -22.22 1.96
N ILE A 15 -16.82 -21.35 1.49
CA ILE A 15 -18.22 -21.71 1.24
C ILE A 15 -18.33 -22.79 0.17
N LYS A 16 -17.52 -22.70 -0.87
CA LYS A 16 -17.50 -23.71 -1.95
C LYS A 16 -17.00 -25.08 -1.46
N GLU A 17 -16.07 -25.08 -0.52
CA GLU A 17 -15.53 -26.31 0.07
C GLU A 17 -16.52 -26.95 1.05
N ASN A 18 -17.10 -26.14 1.93
CA ASN A 18 -18.07 -26.57 2.94
C ASN A 18 -18.98 -25.39 3.31
N ASN A 19 -20.29 -25.54 3.05
CA ASN A 19 -21.28 -24.51 3.36
C ASN A 19 -21.79 -24.54 4.81
N ASP A 20 -21.16 -25.32 5.70
CA ASP A 20 -21.42 -25.29 7.12
C ASP A 20 -21.02 -23.94 7.74
N LEU A 21 -21.94 -23.33 8.47
CA LEU A 21 -21.73 -21.97 9.02
C LEU A 21 -20.59 -21.91 10.03
N ASP A 22 -20.36 -22.97 10.80
CA ASP A 22 -19.25 -23.01 11.76
C ASP A 22 -17.90 -23.10 11.04
N PHE A 23 -17.84 -23.84 9.93
CA PHE A 23 -16.65 -23.91 9.08
C PHE A 23 -16.34 -22.56 8.45
N ILE A 24 -17.34 -21.88 7.89
CA ILE A 24 -17.21 -20.56 7.29
C ILE A 24 -16.73 -19.54 8.33
N LYS A 25 -17.32 -19.56 9.53
CA LYS A 25 -16.93 -18.66 10.62
C LYS A 25 -15.47 -18.86 11.04
N LYS A 26 -15.04 -20.10 11.26
CA LYS A 26 -13.64 -20.42 11.61
C LYS A 26 -12.66 -20.00 10.50
N SER A 27 -13.04 -20.17 9.25
CA SER A 27 -12.25 -19.73 8.10
C SER A 27 -12.12 -18.22 8.04
N SER A 28 -13.21 -17.49 8.28
CA SER A 28 -13.23 -16.03 8.38
C SER A 28 -12.34 -15.51 9.51
N GLU A 29 -12.43 -16.11 10.70
CA GLU A 29 -11.58 -15.76 11.86
C GLU A 29 -10.10 -15.99 11.57
N LYS A 30 -9.76 -17.10 10.90
CA LYS A 30 -8.38 -17.40 10.49
C LYS A 30 -7.85 -16.36 9.48
N LEU A 31 -8.67 -15.98 8.52
CA LEU A 31 -8.32 -14.94 7.54
C LEU A 31 -8.12 -13.59 8.24
N ALA A 32 -9.06 -13.15 9.08
CA ALA A 32 -8.99 -11.87 9.76
C ALA A 32 -7.73 -11.69 10.63
N ASN A 33 -7.21 -12.78 11.19
CA ASN A 33 -6.03 -12.77 12.05
C ASN A 33 -4.70 -12.97 11.31
N ALA A 34 -4.72 -13.16 9.97
CA ALA A 34 -3.51 -13.42 9.20
C ALA A 34 -2.56 -12.20 9.16
N ARG A 35 -3.08 -10.97 9.18
CA ARG A 35 -2.33 -9.71 9.14
C ARG A 35 -2.99 -8.64 10.02
N PRO A 36 -2.73 -8.64 11.34
CA PRO A 36 -3.47 -7.82 12.29
C PRO A 36 -3.26 -6.31 12.14
N THR A 37 -2.09 -5.85 11.68
CA THR A 37 -1.82 -4.43 11.49
C THR A 37 -2.66 -3.84 10.34
N ALA A 38 -2.84 -4.59 9.24
CA ALA A 38 -3.50 -4.11 8.04
C ALA A 38 -5.03 -4.20 8.15
N ILE A 39 -5.68 -3.10 8.51
CA ILE A 39 -7.13 -3.06 8.80
C ILE A 39 -8.01 -3.46 7.61
N ASN A 40 -7.56 -3.26 6.37
CA ASN A 40 -8.32 -3.61 5.16
C ASN A 40 -8.72 -5.10 5.12
N LEU A 41 -7.88 -5.98 5.67
CA LEU A 41 -8.19 -7.41 5.78
C LEU A 41 -9.42 -7.66 6.67
N GLN A 42 -9.39 -7.10 7.88
CA GLN A 42 -10.49 -7.22 8.84
C GLN A 42 -11.77 -6.56 8.32
N TRP A 43 -11.64 -5.39 7.68
CA TRP A 43 -12.74 -4.69 7.05
C TRP A 43 -13.46 -5.58 6.01
N ALA A 44 -12.71 -6.23 5.12
CA ALA A 44 -13.29 -7.09 4.09
C ALA A 44 -13.97 -8.33 4.69
N VAL A 45 -13.32 -9.00 5.66
CA VAL A 45 -13.90 -10.16 6.35
C VAL A 45 -15.19 -9.77 7.09
N HIS A 46 -15.18 -8.62 7.79
CA HIS A 46 -16.36 -8.12 8.49
C HIS A 46 -17.50 -7.81 7.52
N ARG A 47 -17.21 -7.16 6.39
CA ARG A 47 -18.18 -6.84 5.34
C ARG A 47 -18.79 -8.12 4.76
N MET A 48 -17.98 -9.12 4.45
CA MET A 48 -18.44 -10.43 3.96
C MET A 48 -19.35 -11.11 5.00
N ASN A 49 -18.92 -11.21 6.24
CA ASN A 49 -19.71 -11.84 7.30
C ASN A 49 -21.05 -11.14 7.54
N ASN A 50 -21.09 -9.82 7.55
CA ASN A 50 -22.32 -9.04 7.68
C ASN A 50 -23.27 -9.31 6.50
N LYS A 51 -22.75 -9.37 5.28
CA LYS A 51 -23.55 -9.67 4.09
C LYS A 51 -24.17 -11.06 4.14
N LEU A 52 -23.39 -12.03 4.61
CA LEU A 52 -23.77 -13.45 4.59
C LEU A 52 -24.65 -13.87 5.77
N SER A 53 -24.71 -13.09 6.85
CA SER A 53 -25.40 -13.45 8.10
C SER A 53 -26.91 -13.69 7.94
N PHE A 54 -27.54 -13.14 6.90
CA PHE A 54 -28.98 -13.25 6.65
C PHE A 54 -29.30 -13.99 5.33
N VAL A 55 -28.32 -14.68 4.75
CA VAL A 55 -28.45 -15.37 3.47
C VAL A 55 -28.81 -16.85 3.69
N ASN A 56 -29.76 -17.36 2.94
CA ASN A 56 -30.09 -18.77 2.96
C ASN A 56 -28.90 -19.63 2.49
N PRO A 57 -28.65 -20.81 3.07
CA PRO A 57 -27.51 -21.67 2.74
C PRO A 57 -27.36 -21.99 1.22
N GLU A 58 -28.47 -22.14 0.51
CA GLU A 58 -28.50 -22.40 -0.94
C GLU A 58 -27.97 -21.25 -1.79
N ASN A 59 -27.99 -20.00 -1.28
CA ASN A 59 -27.59 -18.79 -2.01
C ASN A 59 -26.25 -18.22 -1.50
N LEU A 60 -25.63 -18.83 -0.48
CA LEU A 60 -24.41 -18.32 0.16
C LEU A 60 -23.27 -18.11 -0.85
N PHE A 61 -23.04 -19.07 -1.74
CA PHE A 61 -21.94 -19.00 -2.71
C PHE A 61 -22.12 -17.82 -3.68
N ASP A 62 -23.31 -17.71 -4.29
CA ASP A 62 -23.56 -16.66 -5.30
C ASP A 62 -23.52 -15.26 -4.67
N VAL A 63 -24.08 -15.11 -3.45
CA VAL A 63 -24.05 -13.83 -2.73
C VAL A 63 -22.62 -13.49 -2.30
N ALA A 64 -21.86 -14.46 -1.82
CA ALA A 64 -20.46 -14.24 -1.42
C ALA A 64 -19.58 -13.85 -2.61
N LEU A 65 -19.73 -14.54 -3.74
CA LEU A 65 -18.98 -14.24 -4.96
C LEU A 65 -19.29 -12.82 -5.44
N LYS A 66 -20.58 -12.47 -5.52
CA LYS A 66 -20.99 -11.13 -5.91
C LYS A 66 -20.43 -10.05 -5.00
N GLU A 67 -20.42 -10.26 -3.67
CA GLU A 67 -19.88 -9.29 -2.72
C GLU A 67 -18.36 -9.15 -2.85
N ALA A 68 -17.64 -10.25 -3.11
CA ALA A 68 -16.21 -10.22 -3.38
C ALA A 68 -15.88 -9.43 -4.66
N ASP A 69 -16.67 -9.61 -5.72
CA ASP A 69 -16.55 -8.84 -6.97
C ASP A 69 -16.85 -7.35 -6.75
N GLU A 70 -17.83 -7.03 -5.91
CA GLU A 70 -18.15 -5.64 -5.51
C GLU A 70 -16.98 -5.00 -4.75
N ILE A 71 -16.36 -5.71 -3.80
CA ILE A 71 -15.15 -5.24 -3.08
C ILE A 71 -14.03 -4.91 -4.07
N CYS A 72 -13.78 -5.77 -5.05
CA CYS A 72 -12.75 -5.52 -6.06
C CYS A 72 -13.07 -4.30 -6.93
N SER A 73 -14.32 -4.19 -7.38
CA SER A 73 -14.76 -3.08 -8.23
C SER A 73 -14.68 -1.74 -7.51
N GLU A 74 -15.04 -1.72 -6.24
CA GLU A 74 -14.92 -0.53 -5.38
C GLU A 74 -13.46 -0.13 -5.18
N ASP A 75 -12.56 -1.10 -4.91
CA ASP A 75 -11.13 -0.82 -4.73
C ASP A 75 -10.52 -0.18 -5.99
N ILE A 76 -10.83 -0.73 -7.18
CA ILE A 76 -10.39 -0.13 -8.45
C ILE A 76 -10.85 1.33 -8.57
N ASN A 77 -12.11 1.61 -8.24
CA ASN A 77 -12.66 2.95 -8.31
C ASN A 77 -12.04 3.89 -7.28
N PHE A 78 -11.82 3.44 -6.05
CA PHE A 78 -11.15 4.21 -5.02
C PHE A 78 -9.73 4.57 -5.44
N CYS A 79 -8.94 3.59 -5.88
CA CYS A 79 -7.57 3.80 -6.32
C CYS A 79 -7.48 4.75 -7.51
N LYS A 80 -8.40 4.63 -8.48
CA LYS A 80 -8.51 5.57 -9.60
C LYS A 80 -8.81 6.99 -9.12
N ASN A 81 -9.77 7.16 -8.20
CA ASN A 81 -10.15 8.47 -7.68
C ASN A 81 -9.05 9.11 -6.84
N ILE A 82 -8.32 8.31 -6.05
CA ILE A 82 -7.10 8.77 -5.35
C ILE A 82 -6.12 9.35 -6.38
N GLY A 83 -5.92 8.66 -7.51
CA GLY A 83 -5.06 9.12 -8.59
C GLY A 83 -5.50 10.46 -9.16
N LEU A 84 -6.79 10.61 -9.48
CA LEU A 84 -7.34 11.85 -10.04
C LEU A 84 -7.26 13.03 -9.05
N ASN A 85 -7.52 12.78 -7.77
CA ASN A 85 -7.40 13.82 -6.74
C ASN A 85 -5.94 14.23 -6.51
N GLY A 86 -5.03 13.25 -6.41
CA GLY A 86 -3.61 13.51 -6.21
C GLY A 86 -2.93 14.12 -7.44
N LEU A 87 -3.46 13.88 -8.65
CA LEU A 87 -3.00 14.55 -9.88
C LEU A 87 -3.04 16.07 -9.75
N ASN A 88 -4.10 16.62 -9.16
CA ASN A 88 -4.23 18.07 -8.98
C ASN A 88 -3.06 18.66 -8.17
N ILE A 89 -2.62 17.92 -7.13
CA ILE A 89 -1.48 18.33 -6.29
C ILE A 89 -0.19 18.36 -7.11
N ILE A 90 0.05 17.30 -7.91
CA ILE A 90 1.23 17.22 -8.77
C ILE A 90 1.20 18.32 -9.85
N GLU A 91 0.04 18.62 -10.42
CA GLU A 91 -0.14 19.69 -11.40
C GLU A 91 0.15 21.08 -10.82
N GLU A 92 -0.30 21.35 -9.60
CA GLU A 92 -0.02 22.60 -8.92
C GLU A 92 1.49 22.80 -8.70
N ILE A 93 2.21 21.75 -8.30
CA ILE A 93 3.66 21.77 -8.13
C ILE A 93 4.32 22.00 -9.49
N TYR A 94 3.95 21.25 -10.51
CA TYR A 94 4.48 21.40 -11.87
C TYR A 94 4.25 22.81 -12.42
N ASN A 95 3.05 23.35 -12.22
CA ASN A 95 2.70 24.69 -12.70
C ASN A 95 3.52 25.81 -12.05
N LYS A 96 3.93 25.63 -10.79
CA LYS A 96 4.81 26.55 -10.06
C LYS A 96 6.27 26.39 -10.48
N LYS A 97 6.75 25.15 -10.57
CA LYS A 97 8.15 24.80 -10.81
C LYS A 97 8.54 24.87 -12.29
N LYS A 98 7.63 24.51 -13.19
CA LYS A 98 7.86 24.37 -14.64
C LYS A 98 9.01 23.42 -15.01
N ASN A 99 9.25 22.42 -14.18
CA ASN A 99 10.28 21.41 -14.34
C ASN A 99 9.78 20.07 -13.79
N THR A 100 10.56 19.00 -13.93
CA THR A 100 10.25 17.66 -13.41
C THR A 100 9.82 17.73 -11.93
N VAL A 101 8.69 17.10 -11.62
CA VAL A 101 8.21 16.97 -10.24
C VAL A 101 8.85 15.73 -9.62
N ASN A 102 9.65 15.94 -8.58
CA ASN A 102 10.36 14.89 -7.87
C ASN A 102 9.55 14.41 -6.66
N ILE A 103 9.17 13.16 -6.67
CA ILE A 103 8.30 12.55 -5.66
C ILE A 103 9.09 11.50 -4.88
N LEU A 104 9.07 11.57 -3.55
CA LEU A 104 9.65 10.52 -2.70
C LEU A 104 8.54 9.60 -2.22
N THR A 105 8.75 8.29 -2.35
CA THR A 105 7.82 7.27 -1.86
C THR A 105 8.53 6.20 -1.04
N HIS A 106 7.79 5.53 -0.16
CA HIS A 106 8.29 4.52 0.76
C HIS A 106 7.37 3.30 0.77
N CYS A 107 7.95 2.10 0.79
CA CYS A 107 7.25 0.82 0.68
C CYS A 107 6.64 0.60 -0.71
N ASN A 108 5.67 -0.29 -0.81
CA ASN A 108 4.87 -0.49 -2.01
C ASN A 108 3.41 -0.13 -1.74
N ALA A 109 2.91 0.84 -2.48
CA ALA A 109 1.52 1.26 -2.50
C ALA A 109 1.03 1.43 -3.94
N GLY A 110 1.53 0.58 -4.84
CA GLY A 110 1.21 0.51 -6.24
C GLY A 110 0.16 -0.56 -6.57
N TRP A 111 0.04 -0.89 -7.88
CA TRP A 111 -0.96 -1.84 -8.35
C TRP A 111 -0.68 -3.28 -7.88
N LEU A 112 0.55 -3.65 -7.48
CA LEU A 112 0.84 -4.92 -6.81
C LEU A 112 0.28 -5.01 -5.38
N ALA A 113 -0.07 -3.87 -4.76
CA ALA A 113 -0.66 -3.82 -3.42
C ALA A 113 -2.18 -3.58 -3.43
N THR A 114 -2.79 -3.45 -4.60
CA THR A 114 -4.23 -3.19 -4.81
C THR A 114 -4.78 -4.10 -5.90
N ILE A 115 -6.00 -3.86 -6.33
CA ILE A 115 -6.56 -4.58 -7.50
C ILE A 115 -6.06 -3.93 -8.79
N ASN A 116 -5.97 -2.58 -8.81
CA ASN A 116 -5.46 -1.81 -9.93
C ASN A 116 -5.07 -0.39 -9.48
N TRP A 117 -4.22 0.32 -10.22
CA TRP A 117 -3.77 1.70 -10.03
C TRP A 117 -2.81 1.93 -8.86
N GLY A 118 -2.90 1.19 -7.77
CA GLY A 118 -2.24 1.55 -6.53
C GLY A 118 -2.93 2.69 -5.78
N THR A 119 -2.43 3.03 -4.59
CA THR A 119 -2.85 4.21 -3.85
C THR A 119 -1.86 5.36 -4.05
N ALA A 120 -0.68 5.30 -3.47
CA ALA A 120 0.33 6.35 -3.61
C ALA A 120 0.91 6.48 -5.04
N THR A 121 0.98 5.38 -5.81
CA THR A 121 1.47 5.45 -7.19
C THR A 121 0.41 5.93 -8.18
N SER A 122 -0.87 5.82 -7.86
CA SER A 122 -1.96 6.21 -8.76
C SER A 122 -1.88 7.67 -9.23
N PRO A 123 -1.65 8.68 -8.37
CA PRO A 123 -1.42 10.05 -8.81
C PRO A 123 -0.22 10.20 -9.77
N ILE A 124 0.83 9.41 -9.54
CA ILE A 124 2.05 9.42 -10.36
C ILE A 124 1.73 8.90 -11.76
N TYR A 125 0.99 7.79 -11.87
CA TYR A 125 0.56 7.22 -13.15
C TYR A 125 -0.33 8.20 -13.93
N HIS A 126 -1.27 8.87 -13.25
CA HIS A 126 -2.14 9.86 -13.87
C HIS A 126 -1.35 11.08 -14.36
N ALA A 127 -0.38 11.57 -13.58
CA ALA A 127 0.49 12.68 -13.98
C ALA A 127 1.34 12.31 -15.21
N HIS A 128 1.97 11.14 -15.19
CA HIS A 128 2.76 10.64 -16.32
C HIS A 128 1.91 10.48 -17.59
N LYS A 129 0.74 9.85 -17.50
CA LYS A 129 -0.21 9.70 -18.63
C LYS A 129 -0.70 11.04 -19.17
N LYS A 130 -0.72 12.08 -18.35
CA LYS A 130 -1.06 13.46 -18.76
C LYS A 130 0.13 14.21 -19.39
N GLY A 131 1.32 13.62 -19.41
CA GLY A 131 2.53 14.21 -19.96
C GLY A 131 3.24 15.17 -19.02
N ILE A 132 2.94 15.12 -17.71
CA ILE A 132 3.69 15.88 -16.70
C ILE A 132 4.99 15.12 -16.42
N PRO A 133 6.16 15.76 -16.56
CA PRO A 133 7.42 15.11 -16.25
C PRO A 133 7.52 14.87 -14.74
N VAL A 134 7.64 13.59 -14.36
CA VAL A 134 7.81 13.15 -12.98
C VAL A 134 9.07 12.32 -12.85
N HIS A 135 9.71 12.34 -11.69
CA HIS A 135 10.76 11.44 -11.28
C HIS A 135 10.45 10.93 -9.86
N VAL A 136 10.67 9.66 -9.60
CA VAL A 136 10.34 9.05 -8.31
C VAL A 136 11.59 8.57 -7.60
N TRP A 137 11.85 9.13 -6.42
CA TRP A 137 12.79 8.60 -5.45
C TRP A 137 12.11 7.47 -4.69
N VAL A 138 12.59 6.25 -4.86
CA VAL A 138 12.01 5.06 -4.27
C VAL A 138 12.91 4.56 -3.14
N ASP A 139 12.48 4.73 -1.89
CA ASP A 139 13.15 4.09 -0.77
C ASP A 139 13.20 2.57 -0.96
N GLU A 140 14.36 1.94 -0.78
CA GLU A 140 14.50 0.47 -0.90
C GLU A 140 13.53 -0.29 0.02
N THR A 141 13.25 0.28 1.19
CA THR A 141 12.29 -0.19 2.20
C THR A 141 12.71 -1.49 2.89
N ARG A 142 13.76 -1.41 3.71
CA ARG A 142 14.16 -2.53 4.57
C ARG A 142 13.05 -2.91 5.56
N PRO A 143 12.99 -4.19 6.03
CA PRO A 143 13.89 -5.30 5.68
C PRO A 143 13.55 -6.03 4.38
N ARG A 144 12.29 -5.97 3.88
CA ARG A 144 11.82 -6.79 2.75
C ARG A 144 11.99 -6.15 1.37
N ASN A 145 12.54 -4.96 1.30
CA ASN A 145 12.84 -4.23 0.06
C ASN A 145 11.64 -4.06 -0.89
N GLN A 146 10.45 -3.78 -0.33
CA GLN A 146 9.23 -3.61 -1.14
C GLN A 146 9.34 -2.43 -2.12
N GLY A 147 10.07 -1.38 -1.76
CA GLY A 147 10.34 -0.27 -2.67
C GLY A 147 11.20 -0.71 -3.85
N ALA A 148 12.36 -1.30 -3.56
CA ALA A 148 13.30 -1.75 -4.60
C ALA A 148 12.71 -2.86 -5.48
N ASN A 149 12.04 -3.86 -4.88
CA ASN A 149 11.60 -5.04 -5.61
C ASN A 149 10.22 -4.87 -6.27
N LEU A 150 9.34 -4.03 -5.74
CA LEU A 150 7.97 -3.91 -6.22
C LEU A 150 7.69 -2.52 -6.80
N THR A 151 7.90 -1.44 -6.04
CA THR A 151 7.56 -0.08 -6.51
C THR A 151 8.40 0.33 -7.72
N SER A 152 9.71 0.10 -7.68
CA SER A 152 10.58 0.40 -8.83
C SER A 152 10.23 -0.47 -10.05
N PHE A 153 9.89 -1.74 -9.85
CA PHE A 153 9.42 -2.61 -10.92
C PHE A 153 8.16 -2.04 -11.58
N GLU A 154 7.13 -1.69 -10.79
CA GLU A 154 5.90 -1.13 -11.31
C GLU A 154 6.12 0.16 -12.10
N LEU A 155 6.96 1.07 -11.55
CA LEU A 155 7.28 2.34 -12.22
C LEU A 155 8.03 2.12 -13.53
N ASN A 156 8.93 1.13 -13.61
CA ASN A 156 9.63 0.77 -14.83
C ASN A 156 8.67 0.19 -15.89
N GLU A 157 7.72 -0.67 -15.49
CA GLU A 157 6.69 -1.20 -16.40
C GLU A 157 5.79 -0.09 -16.98
N GLU A 158 5.52 0.96 -16.22
CA GLU A 158 4.76 2.13 -16.67
C GLU A 158 5.63 3.18 -17.38
N GLY A 159 6.94 2.95 -17.56
CA GLY A 159 7.87 3.87 -18.21
C GLY A 159 8.15 5.16 -17.42
N ILE A 160 7.99 5.12 -16.10
CA ILE A 160 8.17 6.28 -15.22
C ILE A 160 9.61 6.32 -14.69
N PRO A 161 10.35 7.44 -14.92
CA PRO A 161 11.69 7.61 -14.38
C PRO A 161 11.72 7.48 -12.86
N ASN A 162 12.57 6.59 -12.35
CA ASN A 162 12.71 6.40 -10.93
C ASN A 162 14.17 6.05 -10.55
N THR A 163 14.49 6.26 -9.28
CA THR A 163 15.80 5.91 -8.70
C THR A 163 15.58 5.26 -7.35
N ILE A 164 16.11 4.05 -7.18
CA ILE A 164 16.11 3.38 -5.88
C ILE A 164 17.18 4.05 -5.01
N ILE A 165 16.80 4.38 -3.78
CA ILE A 165 17.66 5.00 -2.77
C ILE A 165 17.62 4.20 -1.48
N THR A 166 18.69 4.27 -0.67
CA THR A 166 18.65 3.72 0.68
C THR A 166 17.65 4.49 1.54
N ASP A 167 17.02 3.82 2.51
CA ASP A 167 15.98 4.39 3.36
C ASP A 167 16.38 5.69 4.08
N ASN A 168 17.66 5.90 4.33
CA ASN A 168 18.17 7.10 5.00
C ASN A 168 18.46 8.27 4.04
N THR A 169 18.44 8.05 2.72
CA THR A 169 18.82 9.08 1.74
C THR A 169 17.78 10.18 1.60
N GLY A 170 16.49 9.88 1.83
CA GLY A 170 15.41 10.84 1.63
C GLY A 170 15.61 12.18 2.35
N GLY A 171 16.15 12.16 3.57
CA GLY A 171 16.42 13.37 4.34
C GLY A 171 17.41 14.32 3.65
N ILE A 172 18.54 13.82 3.13
CA ILE A 172 19.52 14.67 2.43
C ILE A 172 18.98 15.18 1.09
N LEU A 173 18.15 14.43 0.39
CA LEU A 173 17.51 14.89 -0.85
C LEU A 173 16.53 16.03 -0.54
N MET A 174 15.77 15.95 0.55
CA MET A 174 14.90 17.04 1.00
C MET A 174 15.69 18.30 1.36
N GLN A 175 16.81 18.19 2.10
CA GLN A 175 17.69 19.30 2.44
C GLN A 175 18.29 19.98 1.21
N ARG A 176 18.52 19.25 0.13
CA ARG A 176 19.03 19.77 -1.15
C ARG A 176 17.94 20.34 -2.06
N GLY A 177 16.67 20.27 -1.64
CA GLY A 177 15.54 20.70 -2.48
C GLY A 177 15.28 19.80 -3.69
N GLU A 178 15.70 18.51 -3.60
CA GLU A 178 15.55 17.52 -4.66
C GLU A 178 14.26 16.70 -4.52
N VAL A 179 13.40 17.02 -3.55
CA VAL A 179 12.08 16.41 -3.34
C VAL A 179 11.02 17.50 -3.28
N ASP A 180 10.02 17.41 -4.14
CA ASP A 180 8.91 18.38 -4.20
C ASP A 180 7.72 17.96 -3.33
N LEU A 181 7.51 16.65 -3.16
CA LEU A 181 6.52 16.07 -2.24
C LEU A 181 6.89 14.65 -1.85
N CYS A 182 6.42 14.23 -0.68
CA CYS A 182 6.40 12.83 -0.26
C CYS A 182 4.99 12.29 -0.44
N LEU A 183 4.86 11.07 -1.01
CA LEU A 183 3.59 10.41 -1.26
C LEU A 183 3.70 8.93 -0.87
N VAL A 184 2.99 8.54 0.17
CA VAL A 184 3.03 7.18 0.72
C VAL A 184 1.62 6.58 0.86
N GLY A 185 1.55 5.26 1.00
CA GLY A 185 0.32 4.58 1.38
C GLY A 185 0.16 4.48 2.90
N THR A 186 -0.76 3.62 3.34
CA THR A 186 -0.94 3.28 4.77
C THR A 186 -1.44 1.85 4.93
N ASP A 187 -1.03 1.20 6.02
CA ASP A 187 -1.59 -0.07 6.47
C ASP A 187 -2.85 0.14 7.31
N ARG A 188 -2.89 1.26 8.07
CA ARG A 188 -4.02 1.67 8.90
C ARG A 188 -3.93 3.16 9.16
N THR A 189 -5.04 3.85 9.01
CA THR A 189 -5.19 5.26 9.43
C THR A 189 -6.35 5.35 10.40
N LEU A 190 -6.12 5.95 11.57
CA LEU A 190 -7.16 6.13 12.57
C LEU A 190 -8.09 7.30 12.22
N ALA A 191 -9.30 7.32 12.79
CA ALA A 191 -10.22 8.46 12.65
C ALA A 191 -9.64 9.77 13.23
N THR A 192 -8.65 9.69 14.10
CA THR A 192 -7.87 10.81 14.64
C THR A 192 -6.92 11.44 13.62
N GLY A 193 -6.62 10.75 12.52
CA GLY A 193 -5.64 11.14 11.52
C GLY A 193 -4.24 10.52 11.73
N ASP A 194 -4.05 9.72 12.78
CA ASP A 194 -2.80 9.00 12.98
C ASP A 194 -2.61 7.92 11.91
N VAL A 195 -1.41 7.82 11.36
CA VAL A 195 -1.08 6.93 10.25
C VAL A 195 -0.08 5.87 10.69
N CYS A 196 -0.47 4.61 10.57
CA CYS A 196 0.43 3.46 10.68
C CYS A 196 0.79 2.95 9.29
N ASN A 197 2.07 2.97 8.97
CA ASN A 197 2.61 2.49 7.70
C ASN A 197 3.96 1.80 7.93
N LYS A 198 4.60 1.34 6.86
CA LYS A 198 5.89 0.68 6.89
C LYS A 198 6.91 1.46 7.74
N ILE A 199 7.68 0.71 8.55
CA ILE A 199 8.79 1.28 9.34
C ILE A 199 9.68 2.18 8.45
N GLY A 200 10.05 3.34 8.96
CA GLY A 200 10.75 4.39 8.21
C GLY A 200 9.85 5.56 7.79
N THR A 201 8.52 5.38 7.70
CA THR A 201 7.57 6.44 7.32
C THR A 201 7.61 7.63 8.28
N TYR A 202 7.68 7.40 9.59
CA TYR A 202 7.79 8.45 10.60
C TYR A 202 9.02 9.33 10.39
N LEU A 203 10.18 8.72 10.13
CA LEU A 203 11.43 9.47 9.87
C LEU A 203 11.33 10.30 8.57
N LYS A 204 10.63 9.81 7.54
CA LYS A 204 10.36 10.59 6.32
C LYS A 204 9.46 11.77 6.60
N ALA A 205 8.40 11.56 7.40
CA ALA A 205 7.49 12.65 7.78
C ALA A 205 8.20 13.74 8.59
N LEU A 206 9.08 13.36 9.52
CA LEU A 206 9.90 14.31 10.28
C LEU A 206 10.85 15.09 9.35
N ALA A 207 11.56 14.40 8.45
CA ALA A 207 12.46 15.04 7.50
C ALA A 207 11.70 15.99 6.56
N ALA A 208 10.52 15.58 6.09
CA ALA A 208 9.66 16.40 5.24
C ALA A 208 9.18 17.66 5.98
N TYR A 209 8.76 17.53 7.24
CA TYR A 209 8.35 18.64 8.08
C TYR A 209 9.50 19.64 8.29
N ASP A 210 10.70 19.15 8.66
CA ASP A 210 11.89 19.97 8.89
C ASP A 210 12.32 20.76 7.63
N ASN A 211 12.08 20.20 6.44
CA ASN A 211 12.47 20.81 5.17
C ASN A 211 11.29 21.47 4.41
N ASN A 212 10.12 21.60 5.03
CA ASN A 212 8.91 22.16 4.42
C ASN A 212 8.49 21.45 3.11
N VAL A 213 8.72 20.14 3.02
CA VAL A 213 8.28 19.32 1.92
C VAL A 213 6.86 18.79 2.22
N PRO A 214 5.87 18.98 1.35
CA PRO A 214 4.54 18.43 1.53
C PRO A 214 4.57 16.90 1.67
N PHE A 215 3.84 16.37 2.66
CA PHE A 215 3.75 14.93 2.91
C PHE A 215 2.30 14.48 2.84
N TYR A 216 1.99 13.58 1.90
CA TYR A 216 0.65 13.08 1.68
C TYR A 216 0.57 11.57 1.89
N VAL A 217 -0.54 11.14 2.45
CA VAL A 217 -0.87 9.72 2.62
C VAL A 217 -2.09 9.42 1.75
N ALA A 218 -1.92 8.51 0.80
CA ALA A 218 -2.96 8.11 -0.15
C ALA A 218 -3.61 6.80 0.30
N LEU A 219 -4.91 6.83 0.56
CA LEU A 219 -5.63 5.67 1.09
C LEU A 219 -7.09 5.62 0.64
N PRO A 220 -7.67 4.41 0.46
CA PRO A 220 -9.11 4.21 0.35
C PRO A 220 -9.74 4.17 1.75
N SER A 221 -11.05 4.44 1.84
CA SER A 221 -11.80 4.40 3.10
C SER A 221 -11.74 3.04 3.81
N SER A 222 -11.50 1.96 3.07
CA SER A 222 -11.33 0.60 3.61
C SER A 222 -10.05 0.38 4.42
N THR A 223 -9.13 1.36 4.44
CA THR A 223 -7.93 1.37 5.29
C THR A 223 -8.04 2.35 6.46
N ILE A 224 -9.22 2.93 6.70
CA ILE A 224 -9.50 3.76 7.86
C ILE A 224 -10.07 2.88 8.98
N ASP A 225 -9.42 2.94 10.13
CA ASP A 225 -9.93 2.36 11.38
C ASP A 225 -10.74 3.43 12.13
N TRP A 226 -12.06 3.25 12.15
CA TRP A 226 -13.00 4.17 12.77
C TRP A 226 -13.18 3.92 14.28
N GLU A 227 -12.71 2.77 14.78
CA GLU A 227 -12.95 2.30 16.14
C GLU A 227 -11.79 2.63 17.08
N THR A 228 -10.56 2.35 16.66
CA THR A 228 -9.34 2.63 17.43
C THR A 228 -9.08 4.13 17.51
N LYS A 229 -8.86 4.64 18.73
CA LYS A 229 -8.68 6.07 18.99
C LYS A 229 -7.29 6.43 19.50
N ASP A 230 -6.54 5.44 19.98
CA ASP A 230 -5.16 5.59 20.46
C ASP A 230 -4.23 4.80 19.55
N TYR A 231 -3.23 5.47 18.98
CA TYR A 231 -2.23 4.82 18.13
C TYR A 231 -1.44 3.73 18.87
N ASN A 232 -1.35 3.79 20.20
CA ASN A 232 -0.69 2.75 21.01
C ASN A 232 -1.47 1.42 21.02
N GLU A 233 -2.75 1.43 20.67
CA GLU A 233 -3.60 0.24 20.58
C GLU A 233 -3.49 -0.48 19.24
N ILE A 234 -2.79 0.11 18.24
CA ILE A 234 -2.60 -0.52 16.93
C ILE A 234 -1.72 -1.77 17.10
N PRO A 235 -2.20 -2.95 16.68
CA PRO A 235 -1.41 -4.18 16.76
C PRO A 235 -0.27 -4.12 15.73
N ILE A 236 0.95 -3.87 16.18
CA ILE A 236 2.15 -3.89 15.35
C ILE A 236 2.69 -5.30 15.25
N GLU A 237 2.88 -5.79 14.03
CA GLU A 237 3.46 -7.10 13.78
C GLU A 237 4.96 -7.09 14.08
N GLU A 238 5.37 -7.87 15.07
CA GLU A 238 6.78 -8.22 15.26
C GLU A 238 7.09 -9.46 14.42
N ARG A 239 8.09 -9.34 13.55
CA ARG A 239 8.42 -10.37 12.57
C ARG A 239 9.74 -11.03 12.92
N ASP A 240 10.01 -12.19 12.27
CA ASP A 240 11.22 -12.96 12.50
C ASP A 240 12.49 -12.10 12.22
N ALA A 241 13.47 -12.21 13.12
CA ALA A 241 14.75 -11.52 13.01
C ALA A 241 15.52 -11.92 11.74
N GLU A 242 15.26 -13.10 11.18
CA GLU A 242 15.85 -13.52 9.91
C GLU A 242 15.49 -12.60 8.74
N GLU A 243 14.32 -11.97 8.76
CA GLU A 243 13.94 -10.97 7.73
C GLU A 243 14.90 -9.77 7.70
N LEU A 244 15.51 -9.45 8.85
CA LEU A 244 16.47 -8.35 8.93
C LEU A 244 17.88 -8.80 8.52
N SER A 245 18.30 -10.00 8.92
CA SER A 245 19.66 -10.52 8.72
C SER A 245 19.86 -11.16 7.35
N TYR A 246 18.80 -11.72 6.75
CA TYR A 246 18.88 -12.31 5.42
C TYR A 246 18.73 -11.21 4.35
N ILE A 247 19.86 -10.85 3.74
CA ILE A 247 19.93 -10.02 2.55
C ILE A 247 20.18 -10.95 1.38
N CYS A 248 19.34 -10.89 0.33
CA CYS A 248 19.60 -11.65 -0.88
C CYS A 248 20.94 -11.19 -1.49
N LEU A 249 21.95 -12.02 -1.37
CA LEU A 249 23.32 -11.73 -1.79
C LEU A 249 23.58 -12.11 -3.27
N LEU A 250 22.56 -12.15 -4.12
CA LEU A 250 22.75 -12.43 -5.55
C LEU A 250 23.77 -11.50 -6.22
N TYR A 251 24.06 -10.35 -5.61
CA TYR A 251 25.06 -9.40 -6.11
C TYR A 251 26.46 -9.60 -5.53
N THR A 252 26.62 -10.31 -4.42
CA THR A 252 27.94 -10.49 -3.79
C THR A 252 28.64 -11.76 -4.22
N SER A 253 27.94 -12.72 -4.83
CA SER A 253 28.59 -13.89 -5.42
C SER A 253 29.36 -13.54 -6.69
N ASP A 254 28.85 -12.63 -7.51
CA ASP A 254 29.50 -12.22 -8.76
C ASP A 254 30.74 -11.34 -8.51
N ALA A 255 30.74 -10.53 -7.45
CA ALA A 255 31.89 -9.68 -7.10
C ALA A 255 33.05 -10.46 -6.46
N ALA A 256 32.79 -11.63 -5.87
CA ALA A 256 33.80 -12.47 -5.29
C ALA A 256 34.50 -13.38 -6.33
N ASP A 257 33.86 -13.64 -7.45
CA ASP A 257 34.39 -14.50 -8.53
C ASP A 257 35.26 -13.71 -9.53
N GLU A 258 35.20 -12.37 -9.52
CA GLU A 258 36.03 -11.53 -10.40
C GLU A 258 37.43 -11.21 -9.82
N GLU A 259 37.73 -11.55 -8.57
CA GLU A 259 39.03 -11.36 -7.93
C GLU A 259 39.85 -12.66 -7.73
N ALA A 260 39.48 -13.78 -8.38
CA ALA A 260 40.18 -15.04 -8.27
C ALA A 260 41.01 -15.37 -9.53
#